data_140864d84f21b02b98829711e8068933
#
_entry.id   140864d84f21b02b98829711e8068933
#
_cell.length_a   1.000
_cell.length_b   1.000
_cell.length_c   1.000
_cell.angle_alpha   90.00
_cell.angle_beta   90.00
_cell.angle_gamma   90.00
#
_symmetry.space_group_name_H-M   'P 1'
#
loop_
_entity.id
_entity.type
_entity.pdbx_description
1 polymer ?
#
loop_
_entity_poly.entity_id
_entity_poly.type
_entity_poly.pdbx_seq_one_letter_code
_entity_poly.pdbx_strand_id
1 'polypeptide(L)'
;MDAALLTRLSAVTPEEERILRGEARIDRSLYMDGSRDVISGDKLLSPGKIITIRPHTRFIAFPEHTHDYVEMVYMCRGQTVHRVNGREIVLREGELLLLGQHARQSIAPASREDIAVNFIVRPAFFSATLPYLGEEETPLRRFIVGCLTGENETGCLHFQVSGVLPIQNLIENMLYTLTEDTPNKRGILQMTMGLLFAQLLNHSQSLQFASQDQNAVVSVLRYVEEHYRDGSLGEIAESLHYELSSLSRLIRQKTGRNYTELVQEKRLSQAAWLLRNTERNVDEIARAVGYENMTYFHRLFRDRYGQSPRAYRICK
;
A
#
# COMPACT_ATOMS: atom_id res chain seq x y z
N MET A 1 0.55 -24.27 1.26
CA MET A 1 0.72 -24.54 -0.19
C MET A 1 0.88 -26.03 -0.43
N ASP A 2 0.31 -26.55 -1.51
CA ASP A 2 0.45 -27.94 -1.94
C ASP A 2 1.92 -28.32 -2.22
N ALA A 3 2.35 -29.52 -1.79
CA ALA A 3 3.76 -29.95 -1.88
C ALA A 3 4.23 -30.14 -3.33
N ALA A 4 3.35 -30.61 -4.23
CA ALA A 4 3.70 -30.83 -5.63
C ALA A 4 3.89 -29.49 -6.36
N LEU A 5 3.00 -28.52 -6.10
CA LEU A 5 3.12 -27.15 -6.63
C LEU A 5 4.40 -26.48 -6.12
N LEU A 6 4.69 -26.59 -4.83
CA LEU A 6 5.90 -26.01 -4.24
C LEU A 6 7.16 -26.63 -4.85
N THR A 7 7.18 -27.95 -5.04
CA THR A 7 8.30 -28.66 -5.70
C THR A 7 8.53 -28.12 -7.10
N ARG A 8 7.46 -27.92 -7.87
CA ARG A 8 7.53 -27.37 -9.22
C ARG A 8 8.07 -25.93 -9.24
N LEU A 9 7.63 -25.08 -8.29
CA LEU A 9 8.07 -23.69 -8.18
C LEU A 9 9.50 -23.56 -7.64
N SER A 10 10.01 -24.56 -6.92
CA SER A 10 11.37 -24.60 -6.37
C SER A 10 12.43 -25.05 -7.38
N ALA A 11 12.02 -25.53 -8.55
CA ALA A 11 12.96 -25.95 -9.60
C ALA A 11 13.92 -24.83 -9.95
N VAL A 12 15.18 -25.18 -10.16
CA VAL A 12 16.22 -24.20 -10.58
C VAL A 12 15.96 -23.84 -12.03
N THR A 13 15.87 -22.56 -12.32
CA THR A 13 15.66 -22.07 -13.68
C THR A 13 16.94 -22.08 -14.50
N PRO A 14 16.88 -22.07 -15.85
CA PRO A 14 18.08 -22.00 -16.69
C PRO A 14 18.93 -20.75 -16.42
N GLU A 15 18.33 -19.64 -16.00
CA GLU A 15 19.06 -18.43 -15.59
C GLU A 15 19.79 -18.68 -14.27
N GLU A 16 19.13 -19.27 -13.29
CA GLU A 16 19.74 -19.60 -11.99
C GLU A 16 20.86 -20.63 -12.14
N GLU A 17 20.75 -21.58 -13.07
CA GLU A 17 21.85 -22.50 -13.37
C GLU A 17 23.10 -21.77 -13.87
N ARG A 18 22.94 -20.77 -14.72
CA ARG A 18 24.06 -19.94 -15.21
C ARG A 18 24.70 -19.17 -14.06
N ILE A 19 23.87 -18.56 -13.19
CA ILE A 19 24.34 -17.86 -12.00
C ILE A 19 25.15 -18.79 -11.10
N LEU A 20 24.65 -20.01 -10.83
CA LEU A 20 25.34 -21.00 -10.01
C LEU A 20 26.66 -21.51 -10.64
N ARG A 21 26.80 -21.42 -11.96
CA ARG A 21 28.05 -21.72 -12.68
C ARG A 21 29.04 -20.57 -12.70
N GLY A 22 28.71 -19.42 -12.09
CA GLY A 22 29.60 -18.27 -11.90
C GLY A 22 29.28 -17.05 -12.76
N GLU A 23 28.12 -16.97 -13.43
CA GLU A 23 27.66 -15.73 -14.05
C GLU A 23 27.28 -14.73 -12.95
N ALA A 24 28.12 -13.71 -12.74
CA ALA A 24 27.97 -12.72 -11.68
C ALA A 24 26.99 -11.58 -12.00
N ARG A 25 26.18 -11.70 -13.04
CA ARG A 25 25.27 -10.63 -13.48
C ARG A 25 23.94 -11.16 -13.99
N ILE A 26 22.88 -10.41 -13.75
CA ILE A 26 21.57 -10.63 -14.36
C ILE A 26 21.68 -10.39 -15.88
N ASP A 27 21.13 -11.29 -16.66
CA ASP A 27 21.02 -11.14 -18.11
C ASP A 27 19.89 -10.12 -18.42
N ARG A 28 20.28 -8.85 -18.57
CA ARG A 28 19.35 -7.74 -18.83
C ARG A 28 18.51 -7.94 -20.09
N SER A 29 19.01 -8.70 -21.08
CA SER A 29 18.30 -8.93 -22.33
C SER A 29 16.99 -9.73 -22.16
N LEU A 30 16.91 -10.52 -21.09
CA LEU A 30 15.70 -11.28 -20.71
C LEU A 30 14.57 -10.39 -20.18
N TYR A 31 14.90 -9.18 -19.73
CA TYR A 31 14.00 -8.33 -18.95
C TYR A 31 13.71 -6.98 -19.58
N MET A 32 14.72 -6.38 -20.23
CA MET A 32 14.72 -4.95 -20.57
C MET A 32 14.98 -4.73 -22.06
N ASP A 33 14.41 -3.66 -22.61
CA ASP A 33 14.70 -3.15 -23.94
C ASP A 33 15.62 -1.92 -23.83
N GLY A 34 16.86 -2.05 -24.32
CA GLY A 34 17.83 -0.94 -24.37
C GLY A 34 18.49 -0.62 -23.02
N SER A 35 18.82 0.66 -22.81
CA SER A 35 19.62 1.13 -21.66
C SER A 35 18.83 1.56 -20.42
N ARG A 36 17.51 1.56 -20.48
CA ARG A 36 16.67 1.96 -19.36
C ARG A 36 16.52 0.79 -18.36
N ASP A 37 16.51 1.11 -17.07
CA ASP A 37 16.28 0.12 -16.00
C ASP A 37 14.79 -0.15 -15.78
N VAL A 38 14.07 -0.41 -16.88
CA VAL A 38 12.64 -0.75 -16.88
C VAL A 38 12.46 -2.18 -17.37
N ILE A 39 11.90 -3.03 -16.51
CA ILE A 39 11.52 -4.39 -16.91
C ILE A 39 10.25 -4.31 -17.75
N SER A 40 10.33 -4.87 -18.96
CA SER A 40 9.23 -4.83 -19.92
C SER A 40 8.29 -6.02 -19.79
N GLY A 41 7.01 -5.73 -19.60
CA GLY A 41 5.96 -6.75 -19.64
C GLY A 41 5.86 -7.46 -20.99
N ASP A 42 6.26 -6.81 -22.09
CA ASP A 42 6.27 -7.44 -23.42
C ASP A 42 7.30 -8.55 -23.55
N LYS A 43 8.38 -8.49 -22.76
CA LYS A 43 9.37 -9.57 -22.71
C LYS A 43 8.91 -10.78 -21.89
N LEU A 44 8.08 -10.54 -20.88
CA LEU A 44 7.70 -11.54 -19.90
C LEU A 44 6.33 -12.17 -20.19
N LEU A 45 5.45 -11.45 -20.89
CA LEU A 45 4.11 -11.89 -21.25
C LEU A 45 4.08 -12.33 -22.72
N SER A 46 3.64 -13.54 -22.98
CA SER A 46 3.38 -13.98 -24.35
C SER A 46 2.30 -13.10 -25.02
N PRO A 47 2.33 -12.91 -26.33
CA PRO A 47 1.35 -12.12 -27.05
C PRO A 47 -0.09 -12.47 -26.69
N GLY A 48 -0.91 -11.46 -26.36
CA GLY A 48 -2.32 -11.62 -25.97
C GLY A 48 -2.56 -12.02 -24.51
N LYS A 49 -1.53 -12.39 -23.75
CA LYS A 49 -1.66 -12.62 -22.31
C LYS A 49 -1.58 -11.32 -21.55
N ILE A 50 -2.39 -11.20 -20.50
CA ILE A 50 -2.45 -10.01 -19.63
C ILE A 50 -2.04 -10.33 -18.18
N ILE A 51 -1.76 -11.60 -17.89
CA ILE A 51 -1.20 -12.08 -16.62
C ILE A 51 -0.35 -13.33 -16.87
N THR A 52 0.76 -13.43 -16.17
CA THR A 52 1.61 -14.63 -16.10
C THR A 52 2.31 -14.69 -14.76
N ILE A 53 2.99 -15.81 -14.49
CA ILE A 53 3.89 -15.95 -13.33
C ILE A 53 5.31 -16.25 -13.78
N ARG A 54 6.24 -15.88 -12.90
CA ARG A 54 7.65 -16.22 -13.02
C ARG A 54 8.20 -16.57 -11.63
N PRO A 55 9.04 -17.62 -11.50
CA PRO A 55 9.83 -17.82 -10.28
C PRO A 55 10.68 -16.58 -9.99
N HIS A 56 10.77 -16.21 -8.73
CA HIS A 56 11.65 -15.15 -8.27
C HIS A 56 13.11 -15.59 -8.45
N THR A 57 13.95 -14.74 -9.04
CA THR A 57 15.36 -15.09 -9.31
C THR A 57 16.15 -15.15 -7.99
N ARG A 58 16.81 -16.29 -7.74
CA ARG A 58 17.61 -16.56 -6.53
C ARG A 58 19.11 -16.40 -6.80
N PHE A 59 19.92 -16.50 -5.73
CA PHE A 59 21.39 -16.59 -5.73
C PHE A 59 22.15 -15.33 -6.13
N ILE A 60 21.50 -14.30 -6.59
CA ILE A 60 22.11 -13.04 -7.00
C ILE A 60 21.26 -11.85 -6.58
N ALA A 61 21.90 -10.70 -6.33
CA ALA A 61 21.17 -9.46 -6.15
C ALA A 61 20.56 -8.98 -7.48
N PHE A 62 19.28 -8.58 -7.45
CA PHE A 62 18.69 -7.92 -8.60
C PHE A 62 18.82 -6.40 -8.43
N PRO A 63 19.47 -5.71 -9.39
CA PRO A 63 19.78 -4.28 -9.27
C PRO A 63 18.50 -3.44 -9.29
N GLU A 64 18.62 -2.15 -8.94
CA GLU A 64 17.48 -1.23 -8.96
C GLU A 64 16.87 -1.13 -10.35
N HIS A 65 15.55 -1.29 -10.41
CA HIS A 65 14.74 -1.29 -11.63
C HIS A 65 13.33 -0.80 -11.36
N THR A 66 12.57 -0.56 -12.42
CA THR A 66 11.13 -0.30 -12.41
C THR A 66 10.43 -1.25 -13.39
N HIS A 67 9.09 -1.22 -13.44
CA HIS A 67 8.29 -2.07 -14.33
C HIS A 67 7.32 -1.21 -15.16
N ASP A 68 6.92 -1.69 -16.33
CA ASP A 68 5.79 -1.15 -17.11
C ASP A 68 4.48 -1.91 -16.87
N TYR A 69 4.46 -2.77 -15.84
CA TYR A 69 3.34 -3.60 -15.41
C TYR A 69 3.18 -3.54 -13.87
N VAL A 70 2.12 -4.11 -13.35
CA VAL A 70 1.95 -4.31 -11.90
C VAL A 70 2.57 -5.64 -11.52
N GLU A 71 3.50 -5.63 -10.57
CA GLU A 71 4.08 -6.85 -10.02
C GLU A 71 3.39 -7.21 -8.70
N MET A 72 3.06 -8.49 -8.55
CA MET A 72 2.57 -9.03 -7.29
C MET A 72 3.49 -10.19 -6.89
N VAL A 73 4.24 -10.01 -5.80
CA VAL A 73 5.18 -11.03 -5.29
C VAL A 73 4.53 -11.77 -4.15
N TYR A 74 4.45 -13.10 -4.27
CA TYR A 74 3.98 -13.97 -3.21
C TYR A 74 5.10 -14.88 -2.71
N MET A 75 5.31 -14.88 -1.40
CA MET A 75 6.32 -15.71 -0.75
C MET A 75 5.78 -17.09 -0.42
N CYS A 76 6.20 -18.10 -1.17
CA CYS A 76 5.73 -19.48 -1.03
C CYS A 76 6.40 -20.21 0.14
N ARG A 77 7.69 -19.93 0.40
CA ARG A 77 8.49 -20.47 1.50
C ARG A 77 9.72 -19.60 1.75
N GLY A 78 10.13 -19.45 3.02
CA GLY A 78 11.30 -18.66 3.42
C GLY A 78 11.04 -17.18 3.45
N GLN A 79 11.98 -16.37 2.95
CA GLN A 79 11.85 -14.92 2.90
C GLN A 79 12.69 -14.28 1.80
N THR A 80 12.26 -13.10 1.33
CA THR A 80 13.06 -12.25 0.43
C THR A 80 13.13 -10.83 0.96
N VAL A 81 14.23 -10.12 0.66
CA VAL A 81 14.43 -8.74 1.09
C VAL A 81 14.40 -7.84 -0.13
N HIS A 82 13.43 -6.95 -0.15
CA HIS A 82 13.20 -5.97 -1.21
C HIS A 82 13.50 -4.56 -0.69
N ARG A 83 14.14 -3.73 -1.48
CA ARG A 83 14.23 -2.31 -1.23
C ARG A 83 13.35 -1.58 -2.23
N VAL A 84 12.19 -1.08 -1.77
CA VAL A 84 11.20 -0.42 -2.62
C VAL A 84 11.14 1.06 -2.28
N ASN A 85 11.40 1.93 -3.24
CA ASN A 85 11.44 3.40 -3.06
C ASN A 85 12.33 3.82 -1.89
N GLY A 86 13.49 3.15 -1.73
CA GLY A 86 14.47 3.40 -0.67
C GLY A 86 14.17 2.71 0.67
N ARG A 87 12.99 2.08 0.84
CA ARG A 87 12.60 1.37 2.06
C ARG A 87 12.85 -0.13 1.93
N GLU A 88 13.38 -0.73 2.99
CA GLU A 88 13.55 -2.17 3.09
C GLU A 88 12.24 -2.86 3.53
N ILE A 89 11.87 -3.92 2.81
CA ILE A 89 10.72 -4.78 3.09
C ILE A 89 11.21 -6.22 3.14
N VAL A 90 11.00 -6.88 4.26
CA VAL A 90 11.21 -8.32 4.38
C VAL A 90 9.89 -9.01 4.13
N LEU A 91 9.78 -9.68 2.98
CA LEU A 91 8.61 -10.47 2.59
C LEU A 91 8.78 -11.90 3.10
N ARG A 92 7.88 -12.35 3.96
CA ARG A 92 7.94 -13.68 4.60
C ARG A 92 6.91 -14.63 4.02
N GLU A 93 7.10 -15.91 4.29
CA GLU A 93 6.18 -16.97 3.86
C GLU A 93 4.71 -16.63 4.12
N GLY A 94 3.89 -16.79 3.08
CA GLY A 94 2.45 -16.47 3.09
C GLY A 94 2.12 -14.98 2.96
N GLU A 95 3.12 -14.11 2.82
CA GLU A 95 2.91 -12.68 2.63
C GLU A 95 2.87 -12.30 1.14
N LEU A 96 2.26 -11.15 0.86
CA LEU A 96 2.02 -10.65 -0.49
C LEU A 96 2.50 -9.20 -0.60
N LEU A 97 3.28 -8.90 -1.65
CA LEU A 97 3.76 -7.56 -1.98
C LEU A 97 3.24 -7.16 -3.36
N LEU A 98 2.48 -6.07 -3.45
CA LEU A 98 2.05 -5.45 -4.70
C LEU A 98 2.92 -4.24 -4.99
N LEU A 99 3.40 -4.13 -6.22
CA LEU A 99 4.24 -3.05 -6.72
C LEU A 99 3.57 -2.41 -7.92
N GLY A 100 3.34 -1.11 -7.84
CA GLY A 100 2.82 -0.31 -8.94
C GLY A 100 3.85 -0.17 -10.05
N GLN A 101 3.35 0.22 -11.23
CA GLN A 101 4.21 0.66 -12.33
C GLN A 101 5.10 1.79 -11.81
N HIS A 102 6.37 1.80 -12.19
CA HIS A 102 7.34 2.82 -11.78
C HIS A 102 7.80 2.78 -10.30
N ALA A 103 7.34 1.82 -9.48
CA ALA A 103 7.94 1.58 -8.19
C ALA A 103 9.43 1.17 -8.38
N ARG A 104 10.36 1.87 -7.74
CA ARG A 104 11.79 1.55 -7.81
C ARG A 104 12.08 0.42 -6.85
N GLN A 105 12.58 -0.69 -7.35
CA GLN A 105 12.85 -1.88 -6.57
C GLN A 105 14.27 -2.39 -6.81
N SER A 106 14.96 -2.80 -5.75
CA SER A 106 16.11 -3.69 -5.80
C SER A 106 15.89 -4.84 -4.83
N ILE A 107 16.51 -6.00 -5.10
CA ILE A 107 16.26 -7.23 -4.34
C ILE A 107 17.59 -7.81 -3.90
N ALA A 108 17.69 -8.16 -2.60
CA ALA A 108 18.83 -8.86 -2.06
C ALA A 108 18.90 -10.32 -2.59
N PRO A 109 20.07 -10.96 -2.60
CA PRO A 109 20.18 -12.36 -2.99
C PRO A 109 19.28 -13.25 -2.12
N ALA A 110 18.48 -14.08 -2.76
CA ALA A 110 17.68 -15.10 -2.10
C ALA A 110 18.44 -16.45 -2.09
N SER A 111 18.20 -17.26 -1.07
CA SER A 111 18.78 -18.60 -0.94
C SER A 111 18.03 -19.65 -1.76
N ARG A 112 18.54 -20.87 -1.79
CA ARG A 112 17.87 -22.02 -2.43
C ARG A 112 16.50 -22.33 -1.79
N GLU A 113 16.37 -22.08 -0.51
CA GLU A 113 15.16 -22.37 0.27
C GLU A 113 14.10 -21.26 0.18
N ASP A 114 14.49 -20.09 -0.33
CA ASP A 114 13.58 -18.94 -0.48
C ASP A 114 12.83 -19.06 -1.81
N ILE A 115 11.58 -19.45 -1.74
CA ILE A 115 10.74 -19.69 -2.92
C ILE A 115 9.66 -18.61 -2.98
N ALA A 116 9.78 -17.72 -3.94
CA ALA A 116 8.76 -16.71 -4.23
C ALA A 116 8.34 -16.77 -5.71
N VAL A 117 7.15 -16.27 -5.99
CA VAL A 117 6.59 -16.18 -7.34
C VAL A 117 6.15 -14.74 -7.62
N ASN A 118 6.59 -14.24 -8.75
CA ASN A 118 6.20 -12.92 -9.25
C ASN A 118 5.05 -13.11 -10.26
N PHE A 119 3.88 -12.54 -9.94
CA PHE A 119 2.80 -12.36 -10.91
C PHE A 119 3.06 -11.08 -11.70
N ILE A 120 3.10 -11.20 -12.99
CA ILE A 120 3.31 -10.10 -13.93
C ILE A 120 1.94 -9.79 -14.55
N VAL A 121 1.39 -8.61 -14.21
CA VAL A 121 0.00 -8.29 -14.48
C VAL A 121 -0.10 -6.96 -15.24
N ARG A 122 -0.65 -6.98 -16.45
CA ARG A 122 -0.96 -5.74 -17.14
C ARG A 122 -2.10 -5.01 -16.43
N PRO A 123 -2.05 -3.68 -16.28
CA PRO A 123 -3.12 -2.92 -15.62
C PRO A 123 -4.52 -3.25 -16.11
N ALA A 124 -4.69 -3.41 -17.43
CA ALA A 124 -5.97 -3.77 -18.03
C ALA A 124 -6.63 -5.04 -17.45
N PHE A 125 -5.86 -5.93 -16.82
CA PHE A 125 -6.40 -7.10 -16.13
C PHE A 125 -7.34 -6.71 -14.98
N PHE A 126 -7.02 -5.63 -14.27
CA PHE A 126 -7.75 -5.19 -13.09
C PHE A 126 -9.10 -4.51 -13.39
N SER A 127 -9.36 -4.13 -14.65
CA SER A 127 -10.65 -3.55 -15.02
C SER A 127 -11.84 -4.46 -14.67
N ALA A 128 -11.67 -5.78 -14.78
CA ALA A 128 -12.70 -6.76 -14.43
C ALA A 128 -12.81 -6.98 -12.90
N THR A 129 -11.80 -6.61 -12.12
CA THR A 129 -11.78 -6.80 -10.66
C THR A 129 -12.24 -5.57 -9.90
N LEU A 130 -12.26 -4.40 -10.53
CA LEU A 130 -12.62 -3.13 -9.90
C LEU A 130 -14.00 -3.12 -9.20
N PRO A 131 -15.07 -3.74 -9.75
CA PRO A 131 -16.36 -3.80 -9.07
C PRO A 131 -16.33 -4.50 -7.70
N TYR A 132 -15.39 -5.41 -7.48
CA TYR A 132 -15.26 -6.15 -6.22
C TYR A 132 -14.54 -5.36 -5.11
N LEU A 133 -13.95 -4.20 -5.46
CA LEU A 133 -13.28 -3.32 -4.49
C LEU A 133 -14.24 -2.36 -3.77
N GLY A 134 -15.53 -2.37 -4.12
CA GLY A 134 -16.51 -1.44 -3.56
C GLY A 134 -16.26 0.02 -3.99
N GLU A 135 -17.01 0.95 -3.39
CA GLU A 135 -16.90 2.39 -3.68
C GLU A 135 -16.04 3.13 -2.64
N GLU A 136 -15.75 2.52 -1.50
CA GLU A 136 -14.95 3.13 -0.45
C GLU A 136 -13.52 3.39 -0.91
N GLU A 137 -13.00 4.57 -0.58
CA GLU A 137 -11.62 4.98 -0.84
C GLU A 137 -10.62 4.25 0.07
N THR A 138 -10.36 2.98 -0.24
CA THR A 138 -9.36 2.18 0.46
C THR A 138 -8.00 2.30 -0.22
N PRO A 139 -6.90 2.00 0.49
CA PRO A 139 -5.56 1.98 -0.08
C PRO A 139 -5.42 1.03 -1.28
N LEU A 140 -6.00 -0.15 -1.21
CA LEU A 140 -5.98 -1.12 -2.30
C LEU A 140 -6.76 -0.60 -3.52
N ARG A 141 -7.95 -0.01 -3.31
CA ARG A 141 -8.73 0.59 -4.41
C ARG A 141 -7.95 1.71 -5.09
N ARG A 142 -7.38 2.63 -4.29
CA ARG A 142 -6.57 3.74 -4.81
C ARG A 142 -5.38 3.25 -5.62
N PHE A 143 -4.66 2.23 -5.12
CA PHE A 143 -3.55 1.60 -5.82
C PHE A 143 -4.00 1.03 -7.17
N ILE A 144 -5.09 0.26 -7.22
CA ILE A 144 -5.58 -0.37 -8.45
C ILE A 144 -6.10 0.68 -9.46
N VAL A 145 -6.84 1.70 -8.98
CA VAL A 145 -7.31 2.80 -9.84
C VAL A 145 -6.12 3.56 -10.41
N GLY A 146 -5.13 3.91 -9.61
CA GLY A 146 -3.90 4.59 -10.07
C GLY A 146 -3.16 3.77 -11.15
N CYS A 147 -3.07 2.46 -10.97
CA CYS A 147 -2.49 1.57 -12.00
C CYS A 147 -3.29 1.56 -13.31
N LEU A 148 -4.63 1.67 -13.25
CA LEU A 148 -5.51 1.69 -14.43
C LEU A 148 -5.49 3.03 -15.15
N THR A 149 -5.41 4.15 -14.43
CA THR A 149 -5.44 5.51 -15.00
C THR A 149 -4.08 5.94 -15.53
N GLY A 150 -3.00 5.21 -15.19
CA GLY A 150 -1.63 5.59 -15.55
C GLY A 150 -1.14 6.82 -14.77
N GLU A 151 -1.85 7.25 -13.75
CA GLU A 151 -1.34 8.19 -12.76
C GLU A 151 -0.17 7.51 -12.08
N ASN A 152 1.03 8.11 -12.15
CA ASN A 152 2.31 7.55 -11.71
C ASN A 152 2.23 6.94 -10.29
N GLU A 153 1.63 5.76 -10.17
CA GLU A 153 1.50 5.05 -8.92
C GLU A 153 2.83 4.34 -8.61
N THR A 154 3.70 5.07 -7.93
CA THR A 154 4.98 4.54 -7.44
C THR A 154 4.82 3.75 -6.15
N GLY A 155 3.57 3.55 -5.70
CA GLY A 155 3.27 2.90 -4.43
C GLY A 155 3.55 1.40 -4.42
N CYS A 156 3.67 0.87 -3.23
CA CYS A 156 3.58 -0.56 -3.00
C CYS A 156 2.70 -0.85 -1.78
N LEU A 157 2.09 -2.03 -1.76
CA LEU A 157 1.25 -2.52 -0.67
C LEU A 157 1.81 -3.86 -0.20
N HIS A 158 2.16 -3.96 1.09
CA HIS A 158 2.65 -5.18 1.70
C HIS A 158 1.58 -5.75 2.63
N PHE A 159 1.06 -6.93 2.33
CA PHE A 159 0.04 -7.62 3.10
C PHE A 159 0.64 -8.77 3.91
N GLN A 160 0.59 -8.66 5.23
CA GLN A 160 1.02 -9.70 6.16
C GLN A 160 -0.17 -10.64 6.46
N VAL A 161 -0.42 -11.55 5.54
CA VAL A 161 -1.63 -12.40 5.52
C VAL A 161 -1.33 -13.90 5.58
N SER A 162 -0.16 -14.28 6.10
CA SER A 162 0.31 -15.67 6.19
C SER A 162 -0.69 -16.60 6.92
N GLY A 163 -1.37 -16.10 7.96
CA GLY A 163 -2.37 -16.86 8.73
C GLY A 163 -3.79 -16.85 8.13
N VAL A 164 -4.02 -16.22 6.97
CA VAL A 164 -5.36 -16.04 6.40
C VAL A 164 -5.63 -17.10 5.34
N LEU A 165 -6.14 -18.26 5.76
CA LEU A 165 -6.38 -19.41 4.89
C LEU A 165 -7.16 -19.10 3.60
N PRO A 166 -8.25 -18.31 3.59
CA PRO A 166 -8.94 -17.95 2.35
C PRO A 166 -8.03 -17.27 1.33
N ILE A 167 -7.15 -16.37 1.76
CA ILE A 167 -6.18 -15.68 0.90
C ILE A 167 -5.16 -16.68 0.34
N GLN A 168 -4.61 -17.54 1.20
CA GLN A 168 -3.64 -18.57 0.79
C GLN A 168 -4.23 -19.49 -0.28
N ASN A 169 -5.46 -19.97 -0.09
CA ASN A 169 -6.15 -20.83 -1.04
C ASN A 169 -6.41 -20.14 -2.39
N LEU A 170 -6.77 -18.86 -2.39
CA LEU A 170 -7.00 -18.10 -3.64
C LEU A 170 -5.71 -17.91 -4.42
N ILE A 171 -4.60 -17.60 -3.75
CA ILE A 171 -3.30 -17.48 -4.40
C ILE A 171 -2.86 -18.82 -4.97
N GLU A 172 -3.01 -19.89 -4.21
CA GLU A 172 -2.68 -21.25 -4.67
C GLU A 172 -3.53 -21.65 -5.89
N ASN A 173 -4.84 -21.36 -5.89
CA ASN A 173 -5.71 -21.57 -7.04
C ASN A 173 -5.23 -20.80 -8.28
N MET A 174 -4.79 -19.55 -8.12
CA MET A 174 -4.25 -18.75 -9.22
C MET A 174 -2.95 -19.37 -9.76
N LEU A 175 -2.06 -19.84 -8.89
CA LEU A 175 -0.81 -20.50 -9.28
C LEU A 175 -1.09 -21.77 -10.08
N TYR A 176 -2.00 -22.62 -9.63
CA TYR A 176 -2.44 -23.80 -10.39
C TYR A 176 -3.02 -23.40 -11.75
N THR A 177 -3.94 -22.46 -11.77
CA THR A 177 -4.56 -21.99 -13.00
C THR A 177 -3.52 -21.44 -13.99
N LEU A 178 -2.46 -20.78 -13.51
CA LEU A 178 -1.40 -20.22 -14.37
C LEU A 178 -0.41 -21.28 -14.85
N THR A 179 -0.20 -22.34 -14.07
CA THR A 179 0.73 -23.42 -14.44
C THR A 179 0.12 -24.51 -15.32
N GLU A 180 -1.21 -24.65 -15.31
CA GLU A 180 -1.92 -25.63 -16.12
C GLU A 180 -2.53 -24.99 -17.37
N ASP A 181 -2.75 -25.77 -18.41
CA ASP A 181 -3.46 -25.32 -19.62
C ASP A 181 -4.93 -25.70 -19.52
N THR A 182 -5.74 -24.81 -18.95
CA THR A 182 -7.17 -25.04 -18.69
C THR A 182 -8.06 -24.13 -19.52
N PRO A 183 -9.22 -24.62 -19.99
CA PRO A 183 -10.25 -23.77 -20.60
C PRO A 183 -10.67 -22.64 -19.64
N ASN A 184 -11.12 -21.50 -20.20
CA ASN A 184 -11.59 -20.34 -19.44
C ASN A 184 -10.59 -19.72 -18.43
N LYS A 185 -9.30 -20.04 -18.58
CA LYS A 185 -8.20 -19.60 -17.71
C LYS A 185 -8.28 -18.10 -17.36
N ARG A 186 -8.51 -17.24 -18.35
CA ARG A 186 -8.62 -15.79 -18.13
C ARG A 186 -9.78 -15.41 -17.20
N GLY A 187 -10.97 -15.99 -17.43
CA GLY A 187 -12.14 -15.70 -16.59
C GLY A 187 -11.95 -16.19 -15.17
N ILE A 188 -11.40 -17.41 -14.99
CA ILE A 188 -11.08 -17.95 -13.68
C ILE A 188 -10.12 -17.03 -12.92
N LEU A 189 -9.03 -16.62 -13.55
CA LEU A 189 -8.04 -15.74 -12.94
C LEU A 189 -8.62 -14.37 -12.56
N GLN A 190 -9.48 -13.77 -13.40
CA GLN A 190 -10.13 -12.50 -13.09
C GLN A 190 -11.09 -12.60 -11.90
N MET A 191 -11.91 -13.66 -11.84
CA MET A 191 -12.82 -13.91 -10.71
C MET A 191 -12.05 -14.20 -9.42
N THR A 192 -11.00 -15.03 -9.49
CA THR A 192 -10.17 -15.37 -8.32
C THR A 192 -9.43 -14.15 -7.81
N MET A 193 -8.89 -13.30 -8.69
CA MET A 193 -8.25 -12.04 -8.30
C MET A 193 -9.25 -11.07 -7.67
N GLY A 194 -10.47 -10.96 -8.20
CA GLY A 194 -11.52 -10.14 -7.61
C GLY A 194 -11.87 -10.60 -6.19
N LEU A 195 -11.99 -11.91 -5.98
CA LEU A 195 -12.24 -12.49 -4.66
C LEU A 195 -11.03 -12.31 -3.72
N LEU A 196 -9.81 -12.46 -4.24
CA LEU A 196 -8.58 -12.16 -3.48
C LEU A 196 -8.58 -10.72 -2.99
N PHE A 197 -8.89 -9.76 -3.84
CA PHE A 197 -8.95 -8.35 -3.45
C PHE A 197 -10.05 -8.06 -2.42
N ALA A 198 -11.23 -8.67 -2.56
CA ALA A 198 -12.29 -8.56 -1.56
C ALA A 198 -11.83 -9.11 -0.18
N GLN A 199 -11.10 -10.22 -0.17
CA GLN A 199 -10.51 -10.76 1.07
C GLN A 199 -9.40 -9.85 1.63
N LEU A 200 -8.54 -9.28 0.80
CA LEU A 200 -7.49 -8.35 1.23
C LEU A 200 -8.08 -7.06 1.84
N LEU A 201 -9.23 -6.57 1.35
CA LEU A 201 -9.94 -5.44 1.96
C LEU A 201 -10.39 -5.75 3.39
N ASN A 202 -10.89 -6.96 3.66
CA ASN A 202 -11.26 -7.39 5.01
C ASN A 202 -10.06 -7.48 5.98
N HIS A 203 -8.84 -7.53 5.44
CA HIS A 203 -7.58 -7.63 6.19
C HIS A 203 -6.72 -6.37 6.03
N SER A 204 -7.33 -5.21 5.81
CA SER A 204 -6.64 -3.93 5.66
C SER A 204 -5.76 -3.54 6.86
N GLN A 205 -6.03 -4.06 8.05
CA GLN A 205 -5.19 -3.90 9.25
C GLN A 205 -3.82 -4.59 9.11
N SER A 206 -3.71 -5.63 8.28
CA SER A 206 -2.47 -6.33 7.96
C SER A 206 -1.67 -5.64 6.86
N LEU A 207 -2.14 -4.49 6.36
CA LEU A 207 -1.51 -3.74 5.29
C LEU A 207 -0.42 -2.83 5.83
N GLN A 208 0.81 -3.04 5.38
CA GLN A 208 1.91 -2.11 5.58
C GLN A 208 2.11 -1.27 4.32
N PHE A 209 2.04 0.04 4.47
CA PHE A 209 2.33 0.95 3.37
C PHE A 209 3.84 1.08 3.19
N ALA A 210 4.33 0.87 2.00
CA ALA A 210 5.74 1.08 1.70
C ALA A 210 6.12 2.54 1.43
N SER A 211 5.17 3.47 1.37
CA SER A 211 5.54 4.88 1.38
C SER A 211 5.59 5.36 2.82
N GLN A 212 6.79 5.63 3.31
CA GLN A 212 7.05 6.25 4.60
C GLN A 212 6.20 7.53 4.75
N ASP A 213 6.02 8.27 3.68
CA ASP A 213 5.25 9.50 3.61
C ASP A 213 3.74 9.30 3.83
N GLN A 214 3.14 8.25 3.26
CA GLN A 214 1.71 7.96 3.49
C GLN A 214 1.46 7.47 4.92
N ASN A 215 2.33 6.61 5.44
CA ASN A 215 2.27 6.17 6.83
C ASN A 215 2.46 7.35 7.79
N ALA A 216 3.38 8.27 7.50
CA ALA A 216 3.59 9.46 8.31
C ALA A 216 2.33 10.34 8.35
N VAL A 217 1.69 10.58 7.21
CA VAL A 217 0.44 11.37 7.15
C VAL A 217 -0.70 10.68 7.91
N VAL A 218 -0.90 9.37 7.72
CA VAL A 218 -1.91 8.60 8.46
C VAL A 218 -1.64 8.64 9.96
N SER A 219 -0.37 8.48 10.38
CA SER A 219 0.02 8.57 11.79
C SER A 219 -0.23 9.96 12.37
N VAL A 220 0.04 11.03 11.60
CA VAL A 220 -0.27 12.41 12.01
C VAL A 220 -1.78 12.62 12.14
N LEU A 221 -2.59 12.13 11.21
CA LEU A 221 -4.04 12.25 11.30
C LEU A 221 -4.59 11.51 12.53
N ARG A 222 -4.09 10.31 12.81
CA ARG A 222 -4.44 9.55 14.03
C ARG A 222 -3.99 10.29 15.29
N TYR A 223 -2.77 10.80 15.30
CA TYR A 223 -2.25 11.58 16.41
C TYR A 223 -3.10 12.82 16.68
N VAL A 224 -3.55 13.53 15.64
CA VAL A 224 -4.49 14.65 15.78
C VAL A 224 -5.83 14.20 16.37
N GLU A 225 -6.36 13.04 15.97
CA GLU A 225 -7.59 12.48 16.55
C GLU A 225 -7.47 12.20 18.06
N GLU A 226 -6.33 11.69 18.50
CA GLU A 226 -6.08 11.27 19.89
C GLU A 226 -5.57 12.42 20.77
N HIS A 227 -4.75 13.34 20.21
CA HIS A 227 -4.01 14.38 20.95
C HIS A 227 -4.34 15.80 20.52
N TYR A 228 -5.53 16.06 19.97
CA TYR A 228 -5.93 17.40 19.49
C TYR A 228 -5.91 18.50 20.55
N ARG A 229 -5.90 18.15 21.85
CA ARG A 229 -5.91 19.12 22.96
C ARG A 229 -4.55 19.75 23.21
N ASP A 230 -3.52 18.96 23.23
CA ASP A 230 -2.19 19.29 23.74
C ASP A 230 -1.03 18.80 22.86
N GLY A 231 -1.32 17.92 21.89
CA GLY A 231 -0.30 17.34 21.01
C GLY A 231 0.37 18.36 20.10
N SER A 232 1.65 18.14 19.81
CA SER A 232 2.46 19.01 18.96
C SER A 232 2.98 18.28 17.71
N LEU A 233 3.24 19.05 16.64
CA LEU A 233 3.88 18.50 15.44
C LEU A 233 5.31 17.99 15.74
N GLY A 234 5.98 18.59 16.74
CA GLY A 234 7.33 18.17 17.15
C GLY A 234 7.35 16.76 17.71
N GLU A 235 6.43 16.45 18.64
CA GLU A 235 6.32 15.12 19.24
C GLU A 235 6.07 14.01 18.22
N ILE A 236 5.11 14.23 17.31
CA ILE A 236 4.83 13.23 16.27
C ILE A 236 5.97 13.14 15.23
N ALA A 237 6.66 14.23 14.92
CA ALA A 237 7.82 14.20 14.05
C ALA A 237 8.96 13.39 14.65
N GLU A 238 9.24 13.56 15.94
CA GLU A 238 10.25 12.78 16.66
C GLU A 238 9.89 11.28 16.69
N SER A 239 8.65 10.95 17.02
CA SER A 239 8.18 9.55 17.06
C SER A 239 8.25 8.85 15.71
N LEU A 240 8.10 9.59 14.60
CA LEU A 240 8.18 9.07 13.24
C LEU A 240 9.58 9.16 12.64
N HIS A 241 10.56 9.69 13.38
CA HIS A 241 11.92 9.97 12.91
C HIS A 241 11.96 10.87 11.65
N TYR A 242 11.07 11.87 11.62
CA TYR A 242 11.03 12.90 10.58
C TYR A 242 11.62 14.22 11.08
N GLU A 243 12.27 14.91 10.17
CA GLU A 243 12.60 16.31 10.38
C GLU A 243 11.31 17.15 10.32
N LEU A 244 11.12 18.07 11.28
CA LEU A 244 9.88 18.84 11.48
C LEU A 244 9.40 19.56 10.22
N SER A 245 10.32 20.18 9.48
CA SER A 245 10.02 20.94 8.28
C SER A 245 9.58 20.02 7.13
N SER A 246 10.17 18.85 7.03
CA SER A 246 9.85 17.82 6.05
C SER A 246 8.46 17.24 6.30
N LEU A 247 8.14 16.89 7.54
CA LEU A 247 6.81 16.41 7.91
C LEU A 247 5.73 17.47 7.69
N SER A 248 5.99 18.72 8.07
CA SER A 248 5.06 19.85 7.85
C SER A 248 4.74 20.04 6.35
N ARG A 249 5.76 19.98 5.50
CA ARG A 249 5.59 20.09 4.04
C ARG A 249 4.79 18.89 3.49
N LEU A 250 5.11 17.68 3.95
CA LEU A 250 4.44 16.45 3.55
C LEU A 250 2.94 16.50 3.89
N ILE A 251 2.59 16.87 5.13
CA ILE A 251 1.20 17.01 5.56
C ILE A 251 0.45 17.97 4.62
N ARG A 252 1.02 19.15 4.38
CA ARG A 252 0.40 20.15 3.51
C ARG A 252 0.22 19.66 2.08
N GLN A 253 1.22 18.96 1.54
CA GLN A 253 1.16 18.39 0.19
C GLN A 253 0.08 17.32 0.05
N LYS A 254 -0.08 16.45 1.07
CA LYS A 254 -1.00 15.29 1.00
C LYS A 254 -2.42 15.62 1.47
N THR A 255 -2.60 16.55 2.39
CA THR A 255 -3.92 16.89 2.96
C THR A 255 -4.48 18.23 2.46
N GLY A 256 -3.67 19.04 1.78
CA GLY A 256 -4.00 20.41 1.42
C GLY A 256 -4.00 21.39 2.61
N ARG A 257 -3.70 20.92 3.84
CA ARG A 257 -3.78 21.66 5.11
C ARG A 257 -2.49 21.53 5.90
N ASN A 258 -2.20 22.53 6.74
CA ASN A 258 -1.11 22.39 7.69
C ASN A 258 -1.59 21.71 8.99
N TYR A 259 -0.65 21.29 9.85
CA TYR A 259 -0.96 20.62 11.11
C TYR A 259 -1.90 21.44 12.03
N THR A 260 -1.66 22.74 12.14
CA THR A 260 -2.48 23.62 12.97
C THR A 260 -3.93 23.66 12.48
N GLU A 261 -4.15 23.71 11.18
CA GLU A 261 -5.49 23.66 10.55
C GLU A 261 -6.21 22.34 10.83
N LEU A 262 -5.49 21.20 10.78
CA LEU A 262 -6.05 19.88 11.12
C LEU A 262 -6.48 19.84 12.60
N VAL A 263 -5.63 20.31 13.51
CA VAL A 263 -5.94 20.37 14.95
C VAL A 263 -7.12 21.30 15.21
N GLN A 264 -7.16 22.49 14.59
CA GLN A 264 -8.28 23.43 14.75
C GLN A 264 -9.59 22.84 14.28
N GLU A 265 -9.60 22.18 13.13
CA GLU A 265 -10.80 21.50 12.62
C GLU A 265 -11.31 20.44 13.59
N LYS A 266 -10.41 19.61 14.12
CA LYS A 266 -10.77 18.58 15.11
C LYS A 266 -11.33 19.19 16.40
N ARG A 267 -10.66 20.20 16.94
CA ARG A 267 -11.14 20.92 18.14
C ARG A 267 -12.53 21.53 17.94
N LEU A 268 -12.77 22.20 16.81
CA LEU A 268 -14.06 22.82 16.50
C LEU A 268 -15.15 21.78 16.28
N SER A 269 -14.85 20.68 15.59
CA SER A 269 -15.77 19.55 15.42
C SER A 269 -16.18 18.93 16.76
N GLN A 270 -15.22 18.69 17.63
CA GLN A 270 -15.47 18.18 18.98
C GLN A 270 -16.27 19.17 19.84
N ALA A 271 -15.96 20.47 19.76
CA ALA A 271 -16.73 21.50 20.43
C ALA A 271 -18.19 21.54 19.94
N ALA A 272 -18.43 21.46 18.63
CA ALA A 272 -19.77 21.41 18.07
C ALA A 272 -20.56 20.20 18.55
N TRP A 273 -19.90 19.03 18.66
CA TRP A 273 -20.51 17.83 19.22
C TRP A 273 -20.89 18.02 20.71
N LEU A 274 -19.96 18.54 21.52
CA LEU A 274 -20.20 18.79 22.95
C LEU A 274 -21.33 19.82 23.18
N LEU A 275 -21.39 20.87 22.36
CA LEU A 275 -22.46 21.87 22.41
C LEU A 275 -23.85 21.26 22.22
N ARG A 276 -23.98 20.27 21.35
CA ARG A 276 -25.26 19.61 21.05
C ARG A 276 -25.63 18.51 22.02
N ASN A 277 -24.64 17.83 22.60
CA ASN A 277 -24.83 16.62 23.38
C ASN A 277 -24.61 16.77 24.88
N THR A 278 -24.27 17.97 25.37
CA THR A 278 -24.03 18.23 26.80
C THR A 278 -24.56 19.55 27.26
N GLU A 279 -24.84 19.69 28.57
CA GLU A 279 -25.26 20.95 29.21
C GLU A 279 -24.06 21.82 29.70
N ARG A 280 -22.81 21.43 29.42
CA ARG A 280 -21.62 22.21 29.80
C ARG A 280 -21.68 23.62 29.22
N ASN A 281 -21.17 24.60 29.97
CA ASN A 281 -21.14 25.98 29.45
C ASN A 281 -20.12 26.11 28.31
N VAL A 282 -20.23 27.15 27.50
CA VAL A 282 -19.41 27.37 26.28
C VAL A 282 -17.92 27.46 26.64
N ASP A 283 -17.59 28.14 27.76
CA ASP A 283 -16.20 28.33 28.17
C ASP A 283 -15.56 27.02 28.66
N GLU A 284 -16.33 26.18 29.35
CA GLU A 284 -15.90 24.85 29.73
C GLU A 284 -15.63 23.95 28.51
N ILE A 285 -16.51 24.02 27.50
CA ILE A 285 -16.31 23.28 26.27
C ILE A 285 -15.07 23.76 25.52
N ALA A 286 -14.88 25.09 25.41
CA ALA A 286 -13.71 25.65 24.73
C ALA A 286 -12.40 25.16 25.41
N ARG A 287 -12.32 25.20 26.74
CA ARG A 287 -11.17 24.68 27.48
C ARG A 287 -11.00 23.16 27.32
N ALA A 288 -12.11 22.43 27.37
CA ALA A 288 -12.10 20.97 27.22
C ALA A 288 -11.57 20.51 25.86
N VAL A 289 -11.70 21.34 24.82
CA VAL A 289 -11.16 21.02 23.48
C VAL A 289 -9.81 21.72 23.21
N GLY A 290 -9.19 22.35 24.21
CA GLY A 290 -7.84 22.90 24.11
C GLY A 290 -7.74 24.38 23.71
N TYR A 291 -8.78 25.19 23.92
CA TYR A 291 -8.71 26.64 23.74
C TYR A 291 -8.63 27.36 25.10
N GLU A 292 -7.58 28.10 25.32
CA GLU A 292 -7.42 28.99 26.48
C GLU A 292 -8.01 30.39 26.22
N ASN A 293 -7.90 30.89 24.96
CA ASN A 293 -8.39 32.18 24.55
C ASN A 293 -9.82 32.07 23.99
N MET A 294 -10.80 32.51 24.80
CA MET A 294 -12.23 32.45 24.45
C MET A 294 -12.59 33.33 23.24
N THR A 295 -11.99 34.51 23.13
CA THR A 295 -12.25 35.40 21.99
C THR A 295 -11.81 34.76 20.67
N TYR A 296 -10.65 34.10 20.69
CA TYR A 296 -10.12 33.36 19.56
C TYR A 296 -11.01 32.16 19.18
N PHE A 297 -11.45 31.39 20.18
CA PHE A 297 -12.39 30.28 19.97
C PHE A 297 -13.70 30.72 19.34
N HIS A 298 -14.33 31.78 19.88
CA HIS A 298 -15.59 32.31 19.35
C HIS A 298 -15.48 32.76 17.90
N ARG A 299 -14.36 33.40 17.55
CA ARG A 299 -14.09 33.82 16.17
C ARG A 299 -13.98 32.61 15.24
N LEU A 300 -13.11 31.63 15.55
CA LEU A 300 -12.91 30.44 14.73
C LEU A 300 -14.19 29.61 14.58
N PHE A 301 -14.96 29.50 15.67
CA PHE A 301 -16.20 28.73 15.63
C PHE A 301 -17.24 29.43 14.71
N ARG A 302 -17.35 30.73 14.76
CA ARG A 302 -18.23 31.50 13.87
C ARG A 302 -17.78 31.41 12.41
N ASP A 303 -16.50 31.54 12.14
CA ASP A 303 -15.93 31.41 10.80
C ASP A 303 -16.22 30.03 10.20
N ARG A 304 -16.23 29.00 11.01
CA ARG A 304 -16.46 27.63 10.56
C ARG A 304 -17.95 27.26 10.41
N TYR A 305 -18.80 27.68 11.34
CA TYR A 305 -20.21 27.29 11.43
C TYR A 305 -21.23 28.41 11.11
N GLY A 306 -20.76 29.58 10.75
CA GLY A 306 -21.61 30.73 10.40
C GLY A 306 -22.34 31.40 11.57
N GLN A 307 -22.19 30.84 12.79
CA GLN A 307 -22.91 31.31 13.99
C GLN A 307 -22.10 31.15 15.27
N SER A 308 -22.49 31.85 16.33
CA SER A 308 -21.80 31.74 17.61
C SER A 308 -22.01 30.35 18.26
N PRO A 309 -21.10 29.87 19.14
CA PRO A 309 -21.29 28.62 19.87
C PRO A 309 -22.62 28.54 20.62
N ARG A 310 -23.05 29.66 21.22
CA ARG A 310 -24.33 29.73 21.94
C ARG A 310 -25.53 29.59 21.01
N ALA A 311 -25.51 30.26 19.86
CA ALA A 311 -26.57 30.13 18.85
C ALA A 311 -26.59 28.70 18.27
N TYR A 312 -25.44 28.10 18.00
CA TYR A 312 -25.31 26.73 17.49
C TYR A 312 -25.91 25.67 18.42
N ARG A 313 -25.82 25.87 19.75
CA ARG A 313 -26.48 24.99 20.73
C ARG A 313 -28.00 25.02 20.64
N ILE A 314 -28.59 26.21 20.39
CA ILE A 314 -30.05 26.43 20.41
C ILE A 314 -30.71 25.94 19.12
N CYS A 315 -29.99 25.95 17.99
CA CYS A 315 -30.47 25.40 16.73
C CYS A 315 -30.35 23.86 16.74
N LYS A 316 -31.31 23.21 17.44
CA LYS A 316 -31.54 21.76 17.36
C LYS A 316 -32.37 21.41 16.16
#